data_c5cdfe734247ad136aac490b9f7bd1fe
#
_entry.id   c5cdfe734247ad136aac490b9f7bd1fe
#
_cell.length_a   1.000
_cell.length_b   1.000
_cell.length_c   1.000
_cell.angle_alpha   90.00
_cell.angle_beta   90.00
_cell.angle_gamma   90.00
#
_symmetry.space_group_name_H-M   'P 1'
#
loop_
_entity.id
_entity.type
_entity.pdbx_description
1 polymer ?
#
loop_
_entity_poly.entity_id
_entity_poly.type
_entity_poly.pdbx_seq_one_letter_code
_entity_poly.pdbx_strand_id
1 'polypeptide(L)'
;GLGDVYKRQIAKQLEFLGVDVIEAGFAAASPGDFESICAISKVIRNSTVCSLARANPSDVRKAGEAIAAAPRRRIHTFIATSPLHMEKKLNMTPEQVIFRAVEAIRIAKEYTDDIEFSCEDASRSQPEFLYRIIEAAIREGATTINIPDTVGYAVPSEFGAFVRDLREHVYNSDQAVWSVHCHNDLGLAVANSLSGVVHGGARQIECSINGLGERAGNCALEEVVMAVKTRNDFFKLGVDINPRQLVPTSKLVSSVTGFPIQPNKAVVGSNAFSHASGIHQDGVIKHRETYEIMTAEDVGWTSNRMVLGKLSGRSAFRQRVRELGIPTKSEAEIDDAFARFKDLADRKVQIFDEDIQSLFDAKNIQPQEISFVSLKQESQTGKTPVAEVTYMDHGEQRVGRAEGNGPVDATFQAIESCAKSGAELLLFSINALTKGAEAQGEVTVRLSVGGRVVNGNGSDPVSYTHLRAHE
;
A
#
# COMPACT_ATOMS: atom_id res chain seq x y z
N GLY A 1 0.06 16.48 10.71
CA GLY A 1 -1.14 15.65 10.58
C GLY A 1 -1.79 15.86 9.23
N LEU A 2 -2.44 14.83 8.73
CA LEU A 2 -3.27 14.92 7.54
C LEU A 2 -4.41 15.90 7.81
N GLY A 3 -4.65 16.85 6.89
CA GLY A 3 -5.75 17.81 7.02
C GLY A 3 -7.11 17.09 7.03
N ASP A 4 -8.12 17.70 7.64
CA ASP A 4 -9.48 17.15 7.80
C ASP A 4 -10.11 16.69 6.48
N VAL A 5 -9.76 17.34 5.37
CA VAL A 5 -10.26 16.99 4.03
C VAL A 5 -9.82 15.57 3.64
N TYR A 6 -8.54 15.24 3.83
CA TYR A 6 -7.99 13.93 3.47
C TYR A 6 -8.49 12.81 4.40
N LYS A 7 -8.58 13.08 5.72
CA LYS A 7 -9.15 12.11 6.67
C LYS A 7 -10.61 11.77 6.34
N ARG A 8 -11.42 12.77 5.98
CA ARG A 8 -12.81 12.54 5.52
C ARG A 8 -12.86 11.80 4.20
N GLN A 9 -11.95 12.06 3.28
CA GLN A 9 -11.89 11.36 2.00
C GLN A 9 -11.58 9.87 2.21
N ILE A 10 -10.59 9.55 3.04
CA ILE A 10 -10.26 8.16 3.40
C ILE A 10 -11.45 7.49 4.08
N ALA A 11 -12.10 8.14 5.06
CA ALA A 11 -13.25 7.57 5.77
C ALA A 11 -14.41 7.22 4.81
N LYS A 12 -14.74 8.11 3.86
CA LYS A 12 -15.74 7.84 2.82
C LYS A 12 -15.34 6.68 1.91
N GLN A 13 -14.07 6.58 1.57
CA GLN A 13 -13.57 5.46 0.75
C GLN A 13 -13.64 4.14 1.53
N LEU A 14 -13.35 4.14 2.83
CA LEU A 14 -13.49 2.96 3.68
C LEU A 14 -14.96 2.52 3.80
N GLU A 15 -15.89 3.45 3.97
CA GLU A 15 -17.32 3.16 3.94
C GLU A 15 -17.75 2.59 2.59
N PHE A 16 -17.28 3.16 1.48
CA PHE A 16 -17.56 2.67 0.12
C PHE A 16 -16.94 1.29 -0.14
N LEU A 17 -15.78 1.02 0.43
CA LEU A 17 -15.15 -0.31 0.44
C LEU A 17 -16.01 -1.33 1.19
N GLY A 18 -16.82 -0.90 2.16
CA GLY A 18 -17.68 -1.75 2.97
C GLY A 18 -17.10 -2.12 4.34
N VAL A 19 -16.22 -1.28 4.89
CA VAL A 19 -15.68 -1.47 6.25
C VAL A 19 -16.79 -1.30 7.29
N ASP A 20 -16.90 -2.25 8.23
CA ASP A 20 -17.94 -2.25 9.26
C ASP A 20 -17.74 -1.13 10.29
N VAL A 21 -16.50 -1.01 10.79
CA VAL A 21 -16.11 -0.04 11.81
C VAL A 21 -14.90 0.77 11.31
N ILE A 22 -15.00 2.09 11.37
CA ILE A 22 -13.92 3.02 11.03
C ILE A 22 -13.44 3.67 12.31
N GLU A 23 -12.27 3.25 12.82
CA GLU A 23 -11.62 3.95 13.91
C GLU A 23 -10.99 5.23 13.39
N ALA A 24 -11.66 6.35 13.70
CA ALA A 24 -11.36 7.64 13.10
C ALA A 24 -10.17 8.37 13.75
N GLY A 25 -9.76 7.89 14.93
CA GLY A 25 -8.60 8.40 15.65
C GLY A 25 -8.79 8.48 17.15
N PHE A 26 -7.89 9.23 17.81
CA PHE A 26 -7.83 9.43 19.24
C PHE A 26 -8.21 10.88 19.58
N ALA A 27 -9.47 11.11 19.97
CA ALA A 27 -10.04 12.45 20.19
C ALA A 27 -9.30 13.30 21.25
N ALA A 28 -8.69 12.65 22.23
CA ALA A 28 -7.95 13.34 23.29
C ALA A 28 -6.50 13.69 22.92
N ALA A 29 -6.00 13.25 21.75
CA ALA A 29 -4.62 13.49 21.34
C ALA A 29 -4.36 14.97 21.05
N SER A 30 -5.27 15.64 20.34
CA SER A 30 -5.17 17.06 20.01
C SER A 30 -6.55 17.65 19.65
N PRO A 31 -6.71 18.99 19.67
CA PRO A 31 -7.92 19.65 19.15
C PRO A 31 -8.20 19.29 17.69
N GLY A 32 -7.16 19.22 16.83
CA GLY A 32 -7.31 18.86 15.43
C GLY A 32 -7.78 17.41 15.21
N ASP A 33 -7.36 16.47 16.06
CA ASP A 33 -7.86 15.10 16.00
C ASP A 33 -9.33 15.03 16.42
N PHE A 34 -9.72 15.76 17.47
CA PHE A 34 -11.11 15.90 17.88
C PHE A 34 -11.98 16.45 16.75
N GLU A 35 -11.58 17.57 16.13
CA GLU A 35 -12.30 18.20 15.01
C GLU A 35 -12.41 17.25 13.80
N SER A 36 -11.34 16.53 13.49
CA SER A 36 -11.33 15.53 12.41
C SER A 36 -12.34 14.42 12.64
N ILE A 37 -12.42 13.87 13.87
CA ILE A 37 -13.39 12.84 14.22
C ILE A 37 -14.81 13.39 14.15
N CYS A 38 -15.05 14.59 14.64
CA CYS A 38 -16.34 15.27 14.48
C CYS A 38 -16.75 15.43 13.01
N ALA A 39 -15.79 15.78 12.16
CA ALA A 39 -16.03 15.96 10.72
C ALA A 39 -16.35 14.64 10.00
N ILE A 40 -15.67 13.55 10.38
CA ILE A 40 -15.95 12.19 9.89
C ILE A 40 -17.33 11.73 10.35
N SER A 41 -17.66 11.93 11.62
CA SER A 41 -18.95 11.56 12.23
C SER A 41 -20.16 12.19 11.52
N LYS A 42 -19.98 13.39 10.96
CA LYS A 42 -21.03 14.08 10.19
C LYS A 42 -21.27 13.51 8.80
N VAL A 43 -20.33 12.77 8.22
CA VAL A 43 -20.41 12.34 6.82
C VAL A 43 -20.58 10.83 6.62
N ILE A 44 -20.17 10.01 7.58
CA ILE A 44 -20.32 8.55 7.55
C ILE A 44 -21.75 8.17 7.96
N ARG A 45 -22.36 7.20 7.27
CA ARG A 45 -23.76 6.81 7.45
C ARG A 45 -23.97 5.33 7.72
N ASN A 46 -23.22 4.47 7.01
CA ASN A 46 -23.41 3.02 7.03
C ASN A 46 -22.42 2.31 7.94
N SER A 47 -21.16 2.73 7.92
CA SER A 47 -20.13 2.22 8.84
C SER A 47 -20.31 2.81 10.24
N THR A 48 -19.90 2.08 11.26
CA THR A 48 -19.81 2.58 12.63
C THR A 48 -18.56 3.46 12.76
N VAL A 49 -18.72 4.68 13.25
CA VAL A 49 -17.58 5.56 13.56
C VAL A 49 -17.11 5.28 14.98
N CYS A 50 -15.84 4.94 15.12
CA CYS A 50 -15.20 4.63 16.38
C CYS A 50 -14.17 5.70 16.76
N SER A 51 -14.08 6.02 18.06
CA SER A 51 -13.00 6.84 18.61
C SER A 51 -12.30 6.11 19.73
N LEU A 52 -10.96 6.10 19.65
CA LEU A 52 -10.08 5.51 20.65
C LEU A 52 -10.00 6.41 21.89
N ALA A 53 -9.93 5.80 23.08
CA ALA A 53 -9.77 6.47 24.36
C ALA A 53 -8.98 5.61 25.35
N ARG A 54 -8.01 6.19 26.04
CA ARG A 54 -7.43 5.53 27.21
C ARG A 54 -8.51 5.37 28.28
N ALA A 55 -8.35 4.36 29.15
CA ALA A 55 -9.28 4.13 30.26
C ALA A 55 -9.14 5.20 31.33
N ASN A 56 -9.55 6.42 31.02
CA ASN A 56 -9.72 7.53 31.94
C ASN A 56 -10.94 8.39 31.58
N PRO A 57 -11.58 9.03 32.56
CA PRO A 57 -12.84 9.77 32.35
C PRO A 57 -12.73 10.87 31.27
N SER A 58 -11.65 11.62 31.24
CA SER A 58 -11.48 12.74 30.30
C SER A 58 -11.42 12.27 28.84
N ASP A 59 -10.63 11.23 28.56
CA ASP A 59 -10.46 10.72 27.21
C ASP A 59 -11.75 10.10 26.68
N VAL A 60 -12.44 9.32 27.53
CA VAL A 60 -13.71 8.65 27.16
C VAL A 60 -14.81 9.67 26.85
N ARG A 61 -14.92 10.74 27.67
CA ARG A 61 -15.89 11.82 27.40
C ARG A 61 -15.60 12.53 26.10
N LYS A 62 -14.34 12.88 25.83
CA LYS A 62 -13.94 13.48 24.55
C LYS A 62 -14.24 12.57 23.36
N ALA A 63 -13.99 11.27 23.49
CA ALA A 63 -14.33 10.31 22.44
C ALA A 63 -15.84 10.30 22.17
N GLY A 64 -16.66 10.22 23.23
CA GLY A 64 -18.12 10.25 23.11
C GLY A 64 -18.65 11.54 22.46
N GLU A 65 -18.12 12.69 22.86
CA GLU A 65 -18.47 13.99 22.26
C GLU A 65 -18.09 14.06 20.78
N ALA A 66 -16.91 13.57 20.40
CA ALA A 66 -16.41 13.63 19.03
C ALA A 66 -17.25 12.80 18.04
N ILE A 67 -17.79 11.65 18.48
CA ILE A 67 -18.60 10.77 17.64
C ILE A 67 -20.11 11.05 17.73
N ALA A 68 -20.54 12.02 18.51
CA ALA A 68 -21.96 12.28 18.81
C ALA A 68 -22.85 12.45 17.55
N ALA A 69 -22.30 12.98 16.45
CA ALA A 69 -23.02 13.20 15.21
C ALA A 69 -23.15 11.95 14.33
N ALA A 70 -22.45 10.85 14.64
CA ALA A 70 -22.50 9.63 13.87
C ALA A 70 -23.79 8.85 14.15
N PRO A 71 -24.50 8.34 13.12
CA PRO A 71 -25.70 7.49 13.31
C PRO A 71 -25.36 6.18 14.03
N ARG A 72 -24.21 5.60 13.71
CA ARG A 72 -23.65 4.39 14.31
C ARG A 72 -22.30 4.75 14.91
N ARG A 73 -22.12 4.53 16.18
CA ARG A 73 -20.97 5.03 16.93
C ARG A 73 -20.50 4.02 17.95
N ARG A 74 -19.17 3.94 18.09
CA ARG A 74 -18.48 3.07 19.06
C ARG A 74 -17.44 3.87 19.81
N ILE A 75 -17.29 3.60 21.10
CA ILE A 75 -16.13 4.01 21.88
C ILE A 75 -15.24 2.79 22.08
N HIS A 76 -13.98 2.91 21.70
CA HIS A 76 -12.96 1.92 21.93
C HIS A 76 -12.05 2.39 23.06
N THR A 77 -12.13 1.74 24.22
CA THR A 77 -11.28 2.07 25.38
C THR A 77 -10.30 0.94 25.68
N PHE A 78 -9.13 1.29 26.15
CA PHE A 78 -8.06 0.33 26.41
C PHE A 78 -7.26 0.67 27.65
N ILE A 79 -6.69 -0.37 28.27
CA ILE A 79 -5.70 -0.26 29.34
C ILE A 79 -4.71 -1.43 29.24
N ALA A 80 -3.46 -1.18 29.61
CA ALA A 80 -2.44 -2.23 29.57
C ALA A 80 -2.65 -3.26 30.69
N THR A 81 -2.46 -4.52 30.36
CA THR A 81 -2.75 -5.66 31.23
C THR A 81 -1.54 -6.55 31.55
N SER A 82 -0.41 -6.35 30.85
CA SER A 82 0.80 -7.11 31.17
C SER A 82 1.46 -6.63 32.46
N PRO A 83 2.08 -7.54 33.23
CA PRO A 83 2.79 -7.17 34.46
C PRO A 83 3.82 -6.07 34.24
N LEU A 84 4.56 -6.14 33.13
CA LEU A 84 5.56 -5.14 32.78
C LEU A 84 4.93 -3.75 32.61
N HIS A 85 3.81 -3.64 31.90
CA HIS A 85 3.16 -2.35 31.67
C HIS A 85 2.44 -1.85 32.93
N MET A 86 1.79 -2.73 33.69
CA MET A 86 1.15 -2.34 34.96
C MET A 86 2.19 -1.75 35.93
N GLU A 87 3.34 -2.40 36.08
CA GLU A 87 4.40 -1.95 36.99
C GLU A 87 5.15 -0.72 36.47
N LYS A 88 5.66 -0.76 35.24
CA LYS A 88 6.61 0.26 34.72
C LYS A 88 5.94 1.46 34.05
N LYS A 89 4.77 1.25 33.38
CA LYS A 89 4.07 2.30 32.63
C LYS A 89 2.93 2.93 33.43
N LEU A 90 2.10 2.11 34.05
CA LEU A 90 0.90 2.58 34.74
C LEU A 90 1.15 2.89 36.23
N ASN A 91 2.10 2.19 36.85
CA ASN A 91 2.29 2.18 38.32
C ASN A 91 0.99 1.85 39.06
N MET A 92 0.27 0.81 38.62
CA MET A 92 -1.02 0.38 39.15
C MET A 92 -0.99 -1.10 39.53
N THR A 93 -1.77 -1.43 40.57
CA THR A 93 -2.07 -2.83 40.90
C THR A 93 -3.09 -3.41 39.92
N PRO A 94 -3.19 -4.75 39.79
CA PRO A 94 -4.24 -5.38 38.98
C PRO A 94 -5.66 -4.91 39.32
N GLU A 95 -5.97 -4.71 40.60
CA GLU A 95 -7.27 -4.24 41.06
C GLU A 95 -7.55 -2.81 40.62
N GLN A 96 -6.54 -1.94 40.63
CA GLN A 96 -6.65 -0.57 40.14
C GLN A 96 -6.87 -0.54 38.63
N VAL A 97 -6.24 -1.44 37.88
CA VAL A 97 -6.43 -1.58 36.41
C VAL A 97 -7.86 -2.03 36.10
N ILE A 98 -8.39 -3.04 36.79
CA ILE A 98 -9.80 -3.46 36.66
C ILE A 98 -10.75 -2.30 36.99
N PHE A 99 -10.51 -1.59 38.08
CA PHE A 99 -11.33 -0.44 38.48
C PHE A 99 -11.38 0.63 37.38
N ARG A 100 -10.22 0.97 36.78
CA ARG A 100 -10.12 1.93 35.67
C ARG A 100 -10.86 1.47 34.43
N ALA A 101 -10.74 0.21 34.08
CA ALA A 101 -11.44 -0.38 32.92
C ALA A 101 -12.97 -0.26 33.12
N VAL A 102 -13.48 -0.67 34.28
CA VAL A 102 -14.89 -0.60 34.64
C VAL A 102 -15.41 0.84 34.62
N GLU A 103 -14.68 1.77 35.23
CA GLU A 103 -15.04 3.20 35.25
C GLU A 103 -15.13 3.75 33.80
N ALA A 104 -14.16 3.45 32.96
CA ALA A 104 -14.13 3.91 31.55
C ALA A 104 -15.34 3.36 30.76
N ILE A 105 -15.68 2.10 30.94
CA ILE A 105 -16.82 1.47 30.26
C ILE A 105 -18.15 2.10 30.75
N ARG A 106 -18.31 2.35 32.05
CA ARG A 106 -19.49 3.03 32.57
C ARG A 106 -19.69 4.41 31.96
N ILE A 107 -18.62 5.19 31.86
CA ILE A 107 -18.68 6.51 31.22
C ILE A 107 -18.98 6.37 29.70
N ALA A 108 -18.38 5.41 29.00
CA ALA A 108 -18.66 5.17 27.58
C ALA A 108 -20.15 4.88 27.34
N LYS A 109 -20.83 4.18 28.26
CA LYS A 109 -22.27 3.89 28.18
C LYS A 109 -23.16 5.14 28.25
N GLU A 110 -22.67 6.26 28.75
CA GLU A 110 -23.40 7.53 28.71
C GLU A 110 -23.57 8.04 27.25
N TYR A 111 -22.76 7.54 26.32
CA TYR A 111 -22.67 8.02 24.93
C TYR A 111 -23.14 6.99 23.88
N THR A 112 -22.90 5.70 24.13
CA THR A 112 -23.24 4.61 23.20
C THR A 112 -23.33 3.27 23.94
N ASP A 113 -24.15 2.36 23.39
CA ASP A 113 -24.21 0.96 23.84
C ASP A 113 -23.19 0.06 23.14
N ASP A 114 -22.54 0.53 22.07
CA ASP A 114 -21.47 -0.19 21.37
C ASP A 114 -20.11 0.23 21.92
N ILE A 115 -19.51 -0.64 22.75
CA ILE A 115 -18.27 -0.37 23.47
C ILE A 115 -17.28 -1.49 23.19
N GLU A 116 -16.12 -1.13 22.68
CA GLU A 116 -14.98 -2.02 22.53
C GLU A 116 -13.97 -1.82 23.65
N PHE A 117 -13.53 -2.92 24.24
CA PHE A 117 -12.51 -2.92 25.28
C PHE A 117 -11.29 -3.74 24.86
N SER A 118 -10.10 -3.12 24.85
CA SER A 118 -8.82 -3.77 24.56
C SER A 118 -7.97 -3.98 25.79
N CYS A 119 -7.48 -5.19 25.97
CA CYS A 119 -6.43 -5.54 26.92
C CYS A 119 -5.05 -5.26 26.31
N GLU A 120 -4.54 -4.02 26.36
CA GLU A 120 -3.25 -3.68 25.75
C GLU A 120 -2.14 -4.62 26.27
N ASP A 121 -1.32 -5.14 25.32
CA ASP A 121 -0.27 -6.10 25.58
C ASP A 121 -0.79 -7.47 26.10
N ALA A 122 -1.94 -7.90 25.57
CA ALA A 122 -2.59 -9.14 26.01
C ALA A 122 -1.69 -10.37 25.79
N SER A 123 -0.96 -10.45 24.68
CA SER A 123 -0.10 -11.59 24.37
C SER A 123 1.03 -11.83 25.39
N ARG A 124 1.34 -10.83 26.22
CA ARG A 124 2.31 -10.92 27.32
C ARG A 124 1.67 -10.80 28.72
N SER A 125 0.36 -10.82 28.79
CA SER A 125 -0.41 -10.74 30.04
C SER A 125 -0.63 -12.13 30.64
N GLN A 126 -0.87 -12.17 31.96
CA GLN A 126 -1.21 -13.41 32.65
C GLN A 126 -2.66 -13.80 32.33
N PRO A 127 -2.95 -15.02 31.88
CA PRO A 127 -4.30 -15.43 31.50
C PRO A 127 -5.33 -15.26 32.62
N GLU A 128 -4.98 -15.60 33.86
CA GLU A 128 -5.89 -15.48 35.02
C GLU A 128 -6.29 -14.04 35.30
N PHE A 129 -5.41 -13.08 35.03
CA PHE A 129 -5.75 -11.68 35.14
C PHE A 129 -6.66 -11.23 33.98
N LEU A 130 -6.38 -11.71 32.77
CA LEU A 130 -7.24 -11.43 31.61
C LEU A 130 -8.66 -11.97 31.81
N TYR A 131 -8.83 -13.18 32.33
CA TYR A 131 -10.17 -13.72 32.61
C TYR A 131 -10.97 -12.75 33.49
N ARG A 132 -10.38 -12.25 34.57
CA ARG A 132 -11.01 -11.35 35.52
C ARG A 132 -11.38 -10.00 34.92
N ILE A 133 -10.46 -9.37 34.23
CA ILE A 133 -10.69 -8.03 33.65
C ILE A 133 -11.69 -8.08 32.50
N ILE A 134 -11.61 -9.11 31.63
CA ILE A 134 -12.54 -9.28 30.51
C ILE A 134 -13.95 -9.56 31.03
N GLU A 135 -14.10 -10.47 32.01
CA GLU A 135 -15.40 -10.73 32.63
C GLU A 135 -16.01 -9.45 33.23
N ALA A 136 -15.19 -8.65 33.94
CA ALA A 136 -15.64 -7.38 34.50
C ALA A 136 -16.02 -6.40 33.39
N ALA A 137 -15.26 -6.29 32.30
CA ALA A 137 -15.54 -5.40 31.18
C ALA A 137 -16.88 -5.75 30.50
N ILE A 138 -17.12 -7.03 30.20
CA ILE A 138 -18.38 -7.49 29.60
C ILE A 138 -19.55 -7.24 30.52
N ARG A 139 -19.43 -7.56 31.82
CA ARG A 139 -20.48 -7.31 32.82
C ARG A 139 -20.86 -5.84 32.92
N GLU A 140 -19.92 -4.93 32.76
CA GLU A 140 -20.18 -3.49 32.76
C GLU A 140 -20.73 -2.95 31.45
N GLY A 141 -20.68 -3.73 30.36
CA GLY A 141 -21.32 -3.41 29.10
C GLY A 141 -20.41 -3.30 27.88
N ALA A 142 -19.18 -3.81 27.95
CA ALA A 142 -18.37 -3.98 26.75
C ALA A 142 -19.05 -5.02 25.83
N THR A 143 -19.29 -4.63 24.57
CA THR A 143 -19.93 -5.47 23.55
C THR A 143 -18.93 -6.13 22.63
N THR A 144 -17.71 -5.63 22.61
CA THR A 144 -16.58 -6.20 21.86
C THR A 144 -15.35 -6.26 22.76
N ILE A 145 -14.70 -7.41 22.78
CA ILE A 145 -13.43 -7.64 23.50
C ILE A 145 -12.34 -7.84 22.46
N ASN A 146 -11.35 -6.96 22.46
CA ASN A 146 -10.24 -7.00 21.55
C ASN A 146 -8.96 -7.49 22.24
N ILE A 147 -8.30 -8.45 21.61
CA ILE A 147 -7.09 -9.11 22.12
C ILE A 147 -5.90 -8.69 21.24
N PRO A 148 -5.09 -7.72 21.69
CA PRO A 148 -3.96 -7.25 20.89
C PRO A 148 -2.67 -8.02 21.15
N ASP A 149 -1.98 -8.37 20.06
CA ASP A 149 -0.56 -8.67 20.04
C ASP A 149 0.22 -7.37 19.79
N THR A 150 0.34 -6.58 20.84
CA THR A 150 0.76 -5.18 20.78
C THR A 150 2.19 -4.98 20.31
N VAL A 151 3.07 -5.96 20.55
CA VAL A 151 4.49 -5.89 20.15
C VAL A 151 4.84 -6.83 19.01
N GLY A 152 3.83 -7.47 18.38
CA GLY A 152 4.04 -8.37 17.25
C GLY A 152 4.90 -9.60 17.60
N TYR A 153 4.74 -10.11 18.80
CA TYR A 153 5.56 -11.14 19.42
C TYR A 153 5.03 -12.56 19.19
N ALA A 154 3.71 -12.71 19.12
CA ALA A 154 3.05 -14.00 19.04
C ALA A 154 3.28 -14.72 17.71
N VAL A 155 3.16 -16.06 17.73
CA VAL A 155 3.13 -16.90 16.54
C VAL A 155 1.72 -17.48 16.33
N PRO A 156 1.32 -17.84 15.08
CA PRO A 156 -0.08 -18.11 14.78
C PRO A 156 -0.73 -19.22 15.63
N SER A 157 -0.04 -20.34 15.84
CA SER A 157 -0.56 -21.44 16.65
C SER A 157 -0.77 -21.09 18.10
N GLU A 158 0.15 -20.33 18.68
CA GLU A 158 0.07 -19.81 20.04
C GLU A 158 -1.06 -18.81 20.19
N PHE A 159 -1.11 -17.81 19.30
CA PHE A 159 -2.08 -16.72 19.38
C PHE A 159 -3.53 -17.24 19.21
N GLY A 160 -3.78 -18.13 18.25
CA GLY A 160 -5.10 -18.74 18.09
C GLY A 160 -5.54 -19.57 19.30
N ALA A 161 -4.61 -20.35 19.87
CA ALA A 161 -4.87 -21.12 21.09
C ALA A 161 -5.14 -20.21 22.30
N PHE A 162 -4.38 -19.12 22.41
CA PHE A 162 -4.54 -18.11 23.46
C PHE A 162 -5.91 -17.43 23.41
N VAL A 163 -6.37 -16.97 22.26
CA VAL A 163 -7.70 -16.36 22.10
C VAL A 163 -8.80 -17.37 22.44
N ARG A 164 -8.65 -18.62 22.03
CA ARG A 164 -9.59 -19.70 22.38
C ARG A 164 -9.63 -19.93 23.89
N ASP A 165 -8.49 -20.01 24.54
CA ASP A 165 -8.38 -20.21 25.98
C ASP A 165 -9.11 -19.10 26.76
N LEU A 166 -8.90 -17.84 26.36
CA LEU A 166 -9.63 -16.71 26.99
C LEU A 166 -11.15 -16.85 26.82
N ARG A 167 -11.62 -17.24 25.64
CA ARG A 167 -13.05 -17.41 25.37
C ARG A 167 -13.67 -18.58 26.14
N GLU A 168 -12.93 -19.62 26.40
CA GLU A 168 -13.40 -20.79 27.12
C GLU A 168 -13.44 -20.54 28.64
N HIS A 169 -12.58 -19.70 29.18
CA HIS A 169 -12.47 -19.46 30.63
C HIS A 169 -13.18 -18.18 31.13
N VAL A 170 -13.47 -17.23 30.25
CA VAL A 170 -14.27 -16.05 30.63
C VAL A 170 -15.74 -16.44 30.70
N TYR A 171 -16.34 -16.36 31.90
CA TYR A 171 -17.69 -16.89 32.21
C TYR A 171 -18.79 -16.32 31.30
N ASN A 172 -18.75 -15.03 30.97
CA ASN A 172 -19.74 -14.31 30.15
C ASN A 172 -19.23 -14.02 28.73
N SER A 173 -18.33 -14.84 28.21
CA SER A 173 -17.65 -14.62 26.93
C SER A 173 -18.59 -14.62 25.72
N ASP A 174 -19.72 -15.29 25.82
CA ASP A 174 -20.77 -15.38 24.80
C ASP A 174 -21.58 -14.08 24.62
N GLN A 175 -21.48 -13.15 25.57
CA GLN A 175 -22.17 -11.86 25.54
C GLN A 175 -21.41 -10.78 24.75
N ALA A 176 -20.21 -11.06 24.26
CA ALA A 176 -19.41 -10.12 23.52
C ALA A 176 -18.87 -10.71 22.19
N VAL A 177 -18.67 -9.85 21.21
CA VAL A 177 -17.90 -10.18 20.01
C VAL A 177 -16.41 -10.18 20.36
N TRP A 178 -15.69 -11.20 19.94
CA TRP A 178 -14.25 -11.28 20.11
C TRP A 178 -13.54 -10.72 18.90
N SER A 179 -12.58 -9.85 19.14
CA SER A 179 -11.75 -9.14 18.19
C SER A 179 -10.28 -9.43 18.42
N VAL A 180 -9.49 -9.34 17.35
CA VAL A 180 -8.04 -9.44 17.42
C VAL A 180 -7.37 -8.26 16.72
N HIS A 181 -6.22 -7.86 17.25
CA HIS A 181 -5.38 -6.79 16.73
C HIS A 181 -3.92 -7.23 16.75
N CYS A 182 -3.28 -7.35 15.60
CA CYS A 182 -1.92 -7.86 15.52
C CYS A 182 -0.98 -6.88 14.83
N HIS A 183 0.17 -6.62 15.47
CA HIS A 183 1.28 -5.89 14.88
C HIS A 183 2.21 -6.81 14.08
N ASN A 184 2.99 -6.23 13.16
CA ASN A 184 3.69 -6.96 12.12
C ASN A 184 5.20 -7.05 12.33
N ASP A 185 5.68 -6.95 13.57
CA ASP A 185 7.11 -6.90 13.89
C ASP A 185 7.89 -8.12 13.42
N LEU A 186 7.27 -9.30 13.45
CA LEU A 186 7.82 -10.55 12.91
C LEU A 186 7.27 -10.91 11.52
N GLY A 187 6.48 -10.04 10.88
CA GLY A 187 5.84 -10.34 9.60
C GLY A 187 4.66 -11.31 9.70
N LEU A 188 4.06 -11.46 10.88
CA LEU A 188 3.04 -12.47 11.18
C LEU A 188 1.65 -11.89 11.48
N ALA A 189 1.44 -10.58 11.36
CA ALA A 189 0.20 -9.93 11.77
C ALA A 189 -1.05 -10.53 11.08
N VAL A 190 -1.01 -10.76 9.78
CA VAL A 190 -2.12 -11.37 9.04
C VAL A 190 -2.32 -12.82 9.47
N ALA A 191 -1.25 -13.59 9.59
CA ALA A 191 -1.31 -15.00 9.99
C ALA A 191 -1.86 -15.17 11.42
N ASN A 192 -1.42 -14.31 12.35
CA ASN A 192 -1.92 -14.29 13.72
C ASN A 192 -3.42 -13.91 13.76
N SER A 193 -3.83 -12.86 13.03
CA SER A 193 -5.22 -12.43 12.96
C SER A 193 -6.14 -13.55 12.42
N LEU A 194 -5.73 -14.19 11.31
CA LEU A 194 -6.47 -15.33 10.75
C LEU A 194 -6.51 -16.53 11.71
N SER A 195 -5.44 -16.80 12.45
CA SER A 195 -5.40 -17.83 13.47
C SER A 195 -6.34 -17.52 14.64
N GLY A 196 -6.39 -16.25 15.07
CA GLY A 196 -7.35 -15.77 16.06
C GLY A 196 -8.81 -15.99 15.63
N VAL A 197 -9.09 -15.89 14.34
CA VAL A 197 -10.43 -16.20 13.78
C VAL A 197 -10.70 -17.69 13.73
N VAL A 198 -9.81 -18.47 13.13
CA VAL A 198 -10.05 -19.91 12.86
C VAL A 198 -9.98 -20.73 14.14
N HIS A 199 -8.96 -20.53 14.93
CA HIS A 199 -8.69 -21.31 16.13
C HIS A 199 -9.19 -20.63 17.40
N GLY A 200 -9.12 -19.30 17.45
CA GLY A 200 -9.60 -18.50 18.58
C GLY A 200 -11.09 -18.21 18.56
N GLY A 201 -11.72 -18.24 17.38
CA GLY A 201 -13.14 -17.95 17.21
C GLY A 201 -13.49 -16.46 17.23
N ALA A 202 -12.52 -15.58 17.02
CA ALA A 202 -12.78 -14.15 16.83
C ALA A 202 -13.66 -13.90 15.58
N ARG A 203 -14.41 -12.80 15.60
CA ARG A 203 -15.31 -12.40 14.52
C ARG A 203 -15.09 -10.95 14.08
N GLN A 204 -14.20 -10.25 14.72
CA GLN A 204 -13.70 -8.95 14.30
C GLN A 204 -12.16 -9.01 14.19
N ILE A 205 -11.62 -8.35 13.18
CA ILE A 205 -10.18 -8.11 13.02
C ILE A 205 -9.96 -6.62 12.90
N GLU A 206 -9.15 -6.05 13.78
CA GLU A 206 -8.60 -4.72 13.59
C GLU A 206 -7.42 -4.80 12.62
N CYS A 207 -7.47 -3.98 11.60
CA CYS A 207 -6.50 -3.99 10.52
C CYS A 207 -6.38 -2.60 9.88
N SER A 208 -5.42 -2.40 9.03
CA SER A 208 -5.23 -1.15 8.32
C SER A 208 -4.99 -1.38 6.83
N ILE A 209 -5.33 -0.38 6.02
CA ILE A 209 -5.00 -0.39 4.59
C ILE A 209 -3.48 -0.39 4.43
N ASN A 210 -2.97 -1.25 3.55
CA ASN A 210 -1.54 -1.46 3.29
C ASN A 210 -0.74 -1.95 4.52
N GLY A 211 -1.42 -2.37 5.58
CA GLY A 211 -0.76 -2.74 6.82
C GLY A 211 -0.08 -1.56 7.53
N LEU A 212 -0.48 -0.32 7.25
CA LEU A 212 0.11 0.85 7.88
C LEU A 212 -0.11 0.84 9.40
N GLY A 213 0.90 1.25 10.15
CA GLY A 213 0.86 1.30 11.60
C GLY A 213 2.23 1.59 12.19
N GLU A 214 2.33 1.49 13.50
CA GLU A 214 3.58 1.68 14.21
C GLU A 214 4.63 0.62 13.85
N ARG A 215 5.90 0.98 13.90
CA ARG A 215 7.06 0.11 13.65
C ARG A 215 7.00 -0.59 12.29
N ALA A 216 6.75 -1.92 12.27
CA ALA A 216 6.60 -2.70 11.02
C ALA A 216 5.16 -2.73 10.48
N GLY A 217 4.23 -2.05 11.16
CA GLY A 217 2.84 -1.93 10.76
C GLY A 217 1.89 -2.90 11.45
N ASN A 218 0.66 -2.92 10.95
CA ASN A 218 -0.46 -3.72 11.44
C ASN A 218 -0.82 -4.84 10.46
N CYS A 219 -1.80 -5.63 10.84
CA CYS A 219 -2.48 -6.54 9.94
C CYS A 219 -3.03 -5.77 8.71
N ALA A 220 -2.75 -6.25 7.51
CA ALA A 220 -3.20 -5.61 6.26
C ALA A 220 -4.62 -6.07 5.92
N LEU A 221 -5.57 -5.12 5.79
CA LEU A 221 -6.97 -5.40 5.48
C LEU A 221 -7.13 -6.18 4.17
N GLU A 222 -6.47 -5.75 3.11
CA GLU A 222 -6.55 -6.37 1.79
C GLU A 222 -6.13 -7.84 1.79
N GLU A 223 -5.13 -8.18 2.59
CA GLU A 223 -4.63 -9.56 2.70
C GLU A 223 -5.61 -10.46 3.46
N VAL A 224 -6.17 -9.97 4.57
CA VAL A 224 -7.22 -10.68 5.32
C VAL A 224 -8.45 -10.92 4.47
N VAL A 225 -8.96 -9.88 3.81
CA VAL A 225 -10.17 -9.96 2.98
C VAL A 225 -10.00 -10.97 1.87
N MET A 226 -8.88 -10.91 1.15
CA MET A 226 -8.65 -11.83 0.04
C MET A 226 -8.34 -13.25 0.50
N ALA A 227 -7.68 -13.44 1.64
CA ALA A 227 -7.50 -14.76 2.23
C ALA A 227 -8.86 -15.44 2.54
N VAL A 228 -9.76 -14.70 3.21
CA VAL A 228 -11.09 -15.24 3.57
C VAL A 228 -11.95 -15.50 2.33
N LYS A 229 -11.96 -14.57 1.36
CA LYS A 229 -12.75 -14.73 0.12
C LYS A 229 -12.22 -15.86 -0.77
N THR A 230 -10.92 -15.91 -1.00
CA THR A 230 -10.27 -16.91 -1.87
C THR A 230 -10.34 -18.31 -1.27
N ARG A 231 -10.20 -18.42 0.06
CA ARG A 231 -10.25 -19.69 0.79
C ARG A 231 -11.54 -19.83 1.61
N ASN A 232 -12.67 -19.43 1.01
CA ASN A 232 -13.98 -19.58 1.65
C ASN A 232 -14.30 -21.06 1.94
N ASP A 233 -13.76 -22.00 1.14
CA ASP A 233 -13.81 -23.44 1.37
C ASP A 233 -13.27 -23.83 2.76
N PHE A 234 -12.23 -23.17 3.21
CA PHE A 234 -11.57 -23.39 4.50
C PHE A 234 -12.19 -22.55 5.62
N PHE A 235 -12.30 -21.24 5.42
CA PHE A 235 -12.77 -20.31 6.46
C PHE A 235 -14.26 -20.46 6.76
N LYS A 236 -15.09 -20.72 5.76
CA LYS A 236 -16.56 -20.80 5.85
C LYS A 236 -17.17 -19.56 6.51
N LEU A 237 -16.62 -18.40 6.22
CA LEU A 237 -17.00 -17.11 6.77
C LEU A 237 -17.30 -16.13 5.63
N GLY A 238 -18.27 -15.23 5.86
CA GLY A 238 -18.54 -14.12 4.97
C GLY A 238 -17.72 -12.88 5.31
N VAL A 239 -17.37 -12.09 4.27
CA VAL A 239 -16.81 -10.75 4.38
C VAL A 239 -17.51 -9.87 3.36
N ASP A 240 -18.16 -8.81 3.82
CA ASP A 240 -18.96 -7.92 2.97
C ASP A 240 -18.14 -6.81 2.29
N ILE A 241 -16.83 -6.82 2.47
CA ILE A 241 -15.91 -5.91 1.78
C ILE A 241 -15.99 -6.13 0.26
N ASN A 242 -16.12 -5.04 -0.48
CA ASN A 242 -16.05 -5.04 -1.94
C ASN A 242 -14.58 -5.14 -2.42
N PRO A 243 -14.09 -6.31 -2.86
CA PRO A 243 -12.68 -6.48 -3.16
C PRO A 243 -12.21 -5.60 -4.33
N ARG A 244 -13.09 -5.24 -5.27
CA ARG A 244 -12.74 -4.35 -6.38
C ARG A 244 -12.35 -2.93 -5.95
N GLN A 245 -12.61 -2.56 -4.70
CA GLN A 245 -12.19 -1.30 -4.12
C GLN A 245 -10.86 -1.39 -3.35
N LEU A 246 -10.26 -2.56 -3.23
CA LEU A 246 -9.00 -2.72 -2.47
C LEU A 246 -7.85 -1.92 -3.09
N VAL A 247 -7.58 -2.10 -4.38
CA VAL A 247 -6.52 -1.36 -5.08
C VAL A 247 -6.78 0.15 -5.13
N PRO A 248 -7.97 0.66 -5.49
CA PRO A 248 -8.28 2.07 -5.40
C PRO A 248 -8.06 2.66 -4.00
N THR A 249 -8.51 1.96 -2.95
CA THR A 249 -8.33 2.40 -1.56
C THR A 249 -6.86 2.40 -1.15
N SER A 250 -6.12 1.35 -1.49
CA SER A 250 -4.68 1.24 -1.26
C SER A 250 -3.91 2.41 -1.88
N LYS A 251 -4.22 2.75 -3.13
CA LYS A 251 -3.59 3.88 -3.85
C LYS A 251 -3.95 5.23 -3.23
N LEU A 252 -5.20 5.43 -2.84
CA LEU A 252 -5.64 6.65 -2.17
C LEU A 252 -4.86 6.85 -0.86
N VAL A 253 -4.81 5.82 -0.02
CA VAL A 253 -4.10 5.89 1.27
C VAL A 253 -2.61 6.15 1.05
N SER A 254 -1.97 5.46 0.10
CA SER A 254 -0.56 5.69 -0.26
C SER A 254 -0.31 7.12 -0.71
N SER A 255 -1.17 7.66 -1.58
CA SER A 255 -1.06 9.04 -2.08
C SER A 255 -1.20 10.08 -0.97
N VAL A 256 -2.16 9.89 -0.07
CA VAL A 256 -2.45 10.83 1.02
C VAL A 256 -1.40 10.77 2.12
N THR A 257 -0.90 9.59 2.45
CA THR A 257 0.08 9.40 3.53
C THR A 257 1.52 9.60 3.09
N GLY A 258 1.80 9.52 1.79
CA GLY A 258 3.15 9.55 1.24
C GLY A 258 3.93 8.24 1.43
N PHE A 259 3.30 7.18 1.99
CA PHE A 259 3.92 5.87 2.10
C PHE A 259 3.69 5.06 0.82
N PRO A 260 4.75 4.76 0.03
CA PRO A 260 4.61 4.02 -1.22
C PRO A 260 4.24 2.56 -0.95
N ILE A 261 3.40 2.01 -1.85
CA ILE A 261 3.09 0.58 -1.84
C ILE A 261 4.28 -0.18 -2.41
N GLN A 262 4.80 -1.16 -1.68
CA GLN A 262 5.86 -2.02 -2.20
C GLN A 262 5.36 -2.78 -3.45
N PRO A 263 6.16 -2.84 -4.54
CA PRO A 263 5.72 -3.51 -5.77
C PRO A 263 5.31 -4.97 -5.57
N ASN A 264 5.95 -5.68 -4.66
CA ASN A 264 5.69 -7.09 -4.33
C ASN A 264 4.67 -7.27 -3.19
N LYS A 265 3.98 -6.21 -2.75
CA LYS A 265 2.96 -6.35 -1.71
C LYS A 265 1.83 -7.24 -2.21
N ALA A 266 1.41 -8.19 -1.37
CA ALA A 266 0.30 -9.06 -1.71
C ALA A 266 -0.96 -8.25 -2.06
N VAL A 267 -1.75 -8.73 -3.00
CA VAL A 267 -3.05 -8.21 -3.47
C VAL A 267 -2.94 -6.86 -4.20
N VAL A 268 -2.29 -5.84 -3.62
CA VAL A 268 -2.33 -4.44 -4.10
C VAL A 268 -1.03 -3.95 -4.72
N GLY A 269 0.07 -4.71 -4.61
CA GLY A 269 1.35 -4.36 -5.22
C GLY A 269 1.29 -4.44 -6.75
N SER A 270 2.06 -3.59 -7.42
CA SER A 270 2.09 -3.55 -8.90
C SER A 270 2.55 -4.86 -9.55
N ASN A 271 3.31 -5.68 -8.81
CA ASN A 271 3.80 -6.98 -9.27
C ASN A 271 2.94 -8.16 -8.82
N ALA A 272 1.88 -7.92 -8.01
CA ALA A 272 1.09 -8.99 -7.40
C ALA A 272 0.48 -9.97 -8.43
N PHE A 273 0.23 -9.50 -9.65
CA PHE A 273 -0.33 -10.27 -10.77
C PHE A 273 0.62 -10.34 -11.98
N SER A 274 1.91 -10.15 -11.76
CA SER A 274 2.91 -10.15 -12.81
C SER A 274 3.65 -11.49 -12.85
N HIS A 275 3.72 -12.11 -14.03
CA HIS A 275 4.45 -13.33 -14.25
C HIS A 275 5.68 -13.04 -15.12
N ALA A 276 6.89 -13.15 -14.57
CA ALA A 276 8.15 -12.91 -15.29
C ALA A 276 8.70 -14.18 -15.94
N SER A 277 8.45 -15.37 -15.37
CA SER A 277 8.94 -16.65 -15.90
C SER A 277 8.14 -17.08 -17.12
N GLY A 278 8.83 -17.47 -18.21
CA GLY A 278 8.20 -17.97 -19.42
C GLY A 278 7.31 -19.19 -19.20
N ILE A 279 7.66 -20.08 -18.24
CA ILE A 279 6.85 -21.25 -17.87
C ILE A 279 5.52 -20.81 -17.24
N HIS A 280 5.57 -19.82 -16.33
CA HIS A 280 4.36 -19.28 -15.70
C HIS A 280 3.49 -18.54 -16.72
N GLN A 281 4.10 -17.73 -17.58
CA GLN A 281 3.39 -17.02 -18.64
C GLN A 281 2.66 -17.99 -19.59
N ASP A 282 3.32 -19.07 -20.02
CA ASP A 282 2.72 -20.11 -20.89
C ASP A 282 1.55 -20.80 -20.17
N GLY A 283 1.70 -21.10 -18.87
CA GLY A 283 0.63 -21.68 -18.06
C GLY A 283 -0.60 -20.76 -17.98
N VAL A 284 -0.41 -19.49 -17.63
CA VAL A 284 -1.49 -18.49 -17.54
C VAL A 284 -2.19 -18.27 -18.88
N ILE A 285 -1.43 -18.27 -20.00
CA ILE A 285 -1.98 -18.16 -21.36
C ILE A 285 -2.91 -19.35 -21.68
N LYS A 286 -2.53 -20.54 -21.23
CA LYS A 286 -3.34 -21.76 -21.45
C LYS A 286 -4.56 -21.79 -20.53
N HIS A 287 -4.37 -21.48 -19.25
CA HIS A 287 -5.43 -21.40 -18.26
C HIS A 287 -4.97 -20.56 -17.04
N ARG A 288 -5.66 -19.48 -16.73
CA ARG A 288 -5.24 -18.52 -15.68
C ARG A 288 -5.05 -19.19 -14.31
N GLU A 289 -5.94 -20.09 -13.92
CA GLU A 289 -5.91 -20.78 -12.62
C GLU A 289 -4.67 -21.68 -12.42
N THR A 290 -3.84 -21.90 -13.46
CA THR A 290 -2.58 -22.64 -13.30
C THR A 290 -1.61 -21.95 -12.35
N TYR A 291 -1.67 -20.59 -12.25
CA TYR A 291 -0.79 -19.77 -11.42
C TYR A 291 -1.49 -18.60 -10.73
N GLU A 292 -2.80 -18.41 -10.91
CA GLU A 292 -3.58 -17.36 -10.30
C GLU A 292 -4.70 -17.94 -9.42
N ILE A 293 -4.71 -17.58 -8.14
CA ILE A 293 -5.76 -17.94 -7.17
C ILE A 293 -6.86 -16.87 -7.09
N MET A 294 -6.66 -15.72 -7.69
CA MET A 294 -7.55 -14.58 -7.84
C MET A 294 -7.13 -13.79 -9.07
N THR A 295 -8.04 -13.02 -9.66
CA THR A 295 -7.71 -12.19 -10.82
C THR A 295 -7.37 -10.76 -10.42
N ALA A 296 -6.62 -10.04 -11.25
CA ALA A 296 -6.31 -8.63 -11.03
C ALA A 296 -7.58 -7.77 -10.94
N GLU A 297 -8.58 -8.09 -11.76
CA GLU A 297 -9.86 -7.41 -11.82
C GLU A 297 -10.68 -7.60 -10.53
N ASP A 298 -10.53 -8.75 -9.85
CA ASP A 298 -11.25 -9.03 -8.60
C ASP A 298 -10.87 -8.06 -7.49
N VAL A 299 -9.65 -7.52 -7.52
CA VAL A 299 -9.13 -6.61 -6.50
C VAL A 299 -9.08 -5.15 -6.95
N GLY A 300 -9.51 -4.86 -8.18
CA GLY A 300 -9.64 -3.50 -8.71
C GLY A 300 -8.48 -3.00 -9.57
N TRP A 301 -7.60 -3.89 -10.05
CA TRP A 301 -6.71 -3.58 -11.15
C TRP A 301 -7.49 -3.56 -12.46
N THR A 302 -7.17 -2.62 -13.37
CA THR A 302 -7.87 -2.46 -14.65
C THR A 302 -7.45 -3.47 -15.72
N SER A 303 -6.29 -4.08 -15.58
CA SER A 303 -5.78 -5.14 -16.48
C SER A 303 -4.61 -5.88 -15.85
N ASN A 304 -4.47 -7.17 -16.17
CA ASN A 304 -3.21 -7.91 -16.00
C ASN A 304 -2.20 -7.36 -16.99
N ARG A 305 -1.15 -6.71 -16.51
CA ARG A 305 -0.01 -6.38 -17.37
C ARG A 305 0.93 -7.58 -17.39
N MET A 306 0.94 -8.30 -18.51
CA MET A 306 2.02 -9.23 -18.80
C MET A 306 3.28 -8.38 -19.05
N VAL A 307 4.10 -8.24 -18.00
CA VAL A 307 5.36 -7.50 -18.09
C VAL A 307 6.35 -8.39 -18.82
N LEU A 308 6.68 -8.01 -20.07
CA LEU A 308 7.74 -8.69 -20.81
C LEU A 308 9.12 -8.26 -20.32
N GLY A 309 10.03 -9.21 -20.22
CA GLY A 309 11.39 -8.98 -19.76
C GLY A 309 12.33 -10.14 -20.15
N LYS A 310 13.54 -10.10 -19.60
CA LYS A 310 14.62 -11.07 -19.88
C LYS A 310 14.18 -12.55 -19.82
N LEU A 311 13.30 -12.89 -18.85
CA LEU A 311 12.84 -14.26 -18.63
C LEU A 311 11.59 -14.64 -19.44
N SER A 312 10.99 -13.69 -20.18
CA SER A 312 9.80 -13.95 -20.98
C SER A 312 10.10 -14.88 -22.15
N GLY A 313 9.20 -15.86 -22.36
CA GLY A 313 9.26 -16.81 -23.45
C GLY A 313 8.61 -16.28 -24.73
N ARG A 314 8.83 -17.00 -25.85
CA ARG A 314 8.30 -16.69 -27.18
C ARG A 314 6.77 -16.59 -27.20
N SER A 315 6.06 -17.45 -26.47
CA SER A 315 4.59 -17.45 -26.40
C SER A 315 4.05 -16.14 -25.82
N ALA A 316 4.64 -15.65 -24.73
CA ALA A 316 4.25 -14.39 -24.11
C ALA A 316 4.53 -13.17 -25.01
N PHE A 317 5.69 -13.16 -25.67
CA PHE A 317 6.04 -12.12 -26.64
C PHE A 317 5.06 -12.10 -27.82
N ARG A 318 4.75 -13.27 -28.40
CA ARG A 318 3.76 -13.41 -29.49
C ARG A 318 2.37 -12.92 -29.07
N GLN A 319 1.94 -13.29 -27.87
CA GLN A 319 0.65 -12.83 -27.36
C GLN A 319 0.64 -11.30 -27.23
N ARG A 320 1.68 -10.69 -26.67
CA ARG A 320 1.76 -9.24 -26.52
C ARG A 320 1.75 -8.51 -27.86
N VAL A 321 2.47 -9.04 -28.86
CA VAL A 321 2.44 -8.52 -30.24
C VAL A 321 1.01 -8.51 -30.80
N ARG A 322 0.24 -9.58 -30.56
CA ARG A 322 -1.17 -9.66 -30.98
C ARG A 322 -2.07 -8.66 -30.22
N GLU A 323 -1.89 -8.55 -28.90
CA GLU A 323 -2.64 -7.59 -28.06
C GLU A 323 -2.39 -6.14 -28.46
N LEU A 324 -1.18 -5.82 -28.92
CA LEU A 324 -0.79 -4.52 -29.43
C LEU A 324 -1.28 -4.26 -30.85
N GLY A 325 -1.91 -5.26 -31.49
CA GLY A 325 -2.39 -5.14 -32.87
C GLY A 325 -1.28 -4.96 -33.91
N ILE A 326 -0.06 -5.39 -33.61
CA ILE A 326 1.08 -5.26 -34.52
C ILE A 326 0.89 -6.24 -35.69
N PRO A 327 0.79 -5.77 -36.94
CA PRO A 327 0.62 -6.65 -38.09
C PRO A 327 1.91 -7.42 -38.35
N THR A 328 1.82 -8.75 -38.36
CA THR A 328 2.94 -9.65 -38.67
C THR A 328 2.68 -10.46 -39.94
N LYS A 329 3.68 -10.58 -40.77
CA LYS A 329 3.59 -11.23 -42.07
C LYS A 329 3.85 -12.74 -42.01
N SER A 330 4.63 -13.20 -41.03
CA SER A 330 5.02 -14.61 -40.89
C SER A 330 5.50 -14.93 -39.48
N GLU A 331 5.53 -16.20 -39.11
CA GLU A 331 6.14 -16.69 -37.87
C GLU A 331 7.65 -16.39 -37.80
N ALA A 332 8.34 -16.39 -38.93
CA ALA A 332 9.76 -16.06 -39.01
C ALA A 332 10.04 -14.58 -38.63
N GLU A 333 9.10 -13.68 -38.92
CA GLU A 333 9.20 -12.27 -38.51
C GLU A 333 9.06 -12.12 -37.01
N ILE A 334 8.18 -12.89 -36.37
CA ILE A 334 8.03 -12.93 -34.91
C ILE A 334 9.28 -13.50 -34.26
N ASP A 335 9.90 -14.54 -34.87
CA ASP A 335 11.13 -15.16 -34.36
C ASP A 335 12.31 -14.20 -34.39
N ASP A 336 12.47 -13.47 -35.50
CA ASP A 336 13.50 -12.44 -35.65
C ASP A 336 13.29 -11.28 -34.65
N ALA A 337 12.05 -10.80 -34.51
CA ALA A 337 11.70 -9.77 -33.51
C ALA A 337 11.92 -10.27 -32.09
N PHE A 338 11.62 -11.53 -31.79
CA PHE A 338 11.86 -12.13 -30.49
C PHE A 338 13.36 -12.24 -30.15
N ALA A 339 14.22 -12.58 -31.10
CA ALA A 339 15.66 -12.57 -30.88
C ALA A 339 16.16 -11.17 -30.50
N ARG A 340 15.74 -10.15 -31.27
CA ARG A 340 16.06 -8.73 -30.94
C ARG A 340 15.44 -8.27 -29.60
N PHE A 341 14.24 -8.73 -29.27
CA PHE A 341 13.65 -8.49 -27.97
C PHE A 341 14.51 -9.05 -26.84
N LYS A 342 15.10 -10.22 -26.98
CA LYS A 342 15.99 -10.81 -25.96
C LYS A 342 17.23 -9.97 -25.74
N ASP A 343 17.84 -9.48 -26.81
CA ASP A 343 19.00 -8.59 -26.77
C ASP A 343 18.65 -7.24 -26.08
N LEU A 344 17.47 -6.71 -26.38
CA LEU A 344 16.97 -5.50 -25.76
C LEU A 344 16.70 -5.72 -24.26
N ALA A 345 16.07 -6.83 -23.90
CA ALA A 345 15.73 -7.17 -22.51
C ALA A 345 16.97 -7.51 -21.63
N ASP A 346 18.10 -7.82 -22.25
CA ASP A 346 19.38 -7.96 -21.54
C ASP A 346 20.01 -6.61 -21.18
N ARG A 347 19.65 -5.55 -21.91
CA ARG A 347 20.19 -4.19 -21.72
C ARG A 347 19.25 -3.25 -20.99
N LYS A 348 17.94 -3.52 -21.00
CA LYS A 348 16.89 -2.70 -20.38
C LYS A 348 16.27 -3.42 -19.19
N VAL A 349 16.15 -2.74 -18.04
CA VAL A 349 15.49 -3.26 -16.84
C VAL A 349 13.97 -3.36 -17.05
N GLN A 350 13.37 -2.40 -17.76
CA GLN A 350 11.94 -2.37 -18.03
C GLN A 350 11.67 -2.23 -19.54
N ILE A 351 10.86 -3.14 -20.08
CA ILE A 351 10.41 -3.13 -21.48
C ILE A 351 9.00 -2.57 -21.54
N PHE A 352 8.79 -1.61 -22.43
CA PHE A 352 7.49 -0.99 -22.70
C PHE A 352 6.90 -1.50 -24.00
N ASP A 353 5.60 -1.28 -24.21
CA ASP A 353 4.90 -1.70 -25.43
C ASP A 353 5.47 -1.04 -26.69
N GLU A 354 5.91 0.19 -26.56
CA GLU A 354 6.53 0.96 -27.64
C GLU A 354 7.89 0.37 -28.05
N ASP A 355 8.62 -0.21 -27.09
CA ASP A 355 9.85 -0.94 -27.40
C ASP A 355 9.57 -2.15 -28.28
N ILE A 356 8.46 -2.87 -27.99
CA ILE A 356 8.03 -4.01 -28.77
C ILE A 356 7.62 -3.58 -30.20
N GLN A 357 6.87 -2.49 -30.33
CA GLN A 357 6.48 -1.93 -31.62
C GLN A 357 7.72 -1.57 -32.47
N SER A 358 8.71 -0.93 -31.86
CA SER A 358 9.94 -0.54 -32.54
C SER A 358 10.72 -1.71 -33.13
N LEU A 359 10.59 -2.90 -32.52
CA LEU A 359 11.22 -4.11 -33.05
C LEU A 359 10.66 -4.53 -34.44
N PHE A 360 9.43 -4.15 -34.76
CA PHE A 360 8.79 -4.43 -36.04
C PHE A 360 8.97 -3.27 -37.06
N ASP A 361 9.11 -2.04 -36.55
CA ASP A 361 9.35 -0.83 -37.35
C ASP A 361 10.80 -0.71 -37.84
N ALA A 362 11.76 -1.34 -37.17
CA ALA A 362 13.20 -1.17 -37.36
C ALA A 362 13.75 -1.63 -38.73
N LYS A 363 12.93 -2.18 -39.63
CA LYS A 363 13.37 -2.49 -41.01
C LYS A 363 13.56 -1.26 -41.91
N ASN A 364 13.18 -0.06 -41.43
CA ASN A 364 13.22 1.18 -42.22
C ASN A 364 14.02 2.34 -41.59
N ILE A 365 14.70 2.12 -40.46
CA ILE A 365 15.47 3.19 -39.80
C ILE A 365 16.96 2.86 -40.01
N GLN A 366 17.63 3.63 -40.87
CA GLN A 366 19.10 3.71 -40.84
C GLN A 366 19.50 4.32 -39.49
N PRO A 367 20.58 3.85 -38.84
CA PRO A 367 21.06 4.44 -37.63
C PRO A 367 21.35 5.93 -37.88
N GLN A 368 20.58 6.83 -37.30
CA GLN A 368 20.95 8.23 -37.22
C GLN A 368 22.15 8.30 -36.29
N GLU A 369 23.29 8.77 -36.78
CA GLU A 369 24.48 8.98 -35.99
C GLU A 369 24.34 10.27 -35.17
N ILE A 370 23.45 10.24 -34.15
CA ILE A 370 23.38 11.27 -33.13
C ILE A 370 24.23 10.82 -31.96
N SER A 371 25.24 11.59 -31.60
CA SER A 371 26.07 11.29 -30.43
C SER A 371 26.18 12.48 -29.51
N PHE A 372 26.02 12.23 -28.22
CA PHE A 372 26.16 13.23 -27.17
C PHE A 372 27.62 13.69 -27.05
N VAL A 373 27.82 15.02 -26.88
CA VAL A 373 29.16 15.60 -26.71
C VAL A 373 29.31 16.19 -25.31
N SER A 374 28.41 17.11 -24.90
CA SER A 374 28.50 17.74 -23.58
C SER A 374 27.16 18.34 -23.12
N LEU A 375 26.98 18.39 -21.82
CA LEU A 375 25.92 19.12 -21.14
C LEU A 375 26.53 20.06 -20.11
N LYS A 376 26.17 21.35 -20.18
CA LYS A 376 26.48 22.35 -19.15
C LYS A 376 25.17 22.83 -18.54
N GLN A 377 25.05 22.74 -17.23
CA GLN A 377 23.90 23.23 -16.46
C GLN A 377 24.35 24.30 -15.46
N GLU A 378 23.62 25.39 -15.38
CA GLU A 378 23.82 26.45 -14.39
C GLU A 378 22.52 26.64 -13.59
N SER A 379 22.57 26.39 -12.28
CA SER A 379 21.44 26.59 -11.38
C SER A 379 21.90 27.30 -10.13
N GLN A 380 21.20 28.39 -9.77
CA GLN A 380 21.49 29.19 -8.59
C GLN A 380 20.18 29.59 -7.92
N THR A 381 20.14 29.59 -6.59
CA THR A 381 18.97 30.05 -5.84
C THR A 381 18.56 31.47 -6.27
N GLY A 382 17.30 31.64 -6.65
CA GLY A 382 16.72 32.90 -7.11
C GLY A 382 17.02 33.27 -8.56
N LYS A 383 17.64 32.39 -9.35
CA LYS A 383 17.82 32.55 -10.80
C LYS A 383 17.18 31.43 -11.56
N THR A 384 16.71 31.71 -12.77
CA THR A 384 16.19 30.71 -13.68
C THR A 384 17.33 29.78 -14.11
N PRO A 385 17.17 28.43 -14.00
CA PRO A 385 18.16 27.49 -14.48
C PRO A 385 18.38 27.59 -15.98
N VAL A 386 19.64 27.46 -16.42
CA VAL A 386 20.06 27.47 -17.84
C VAL A 386 20.78 26.18 -18.15
N ALA A 387 20.50 25.60 -19.32
CA ALA A 387 21.25 24.47 -19.86
C ALA A 387 21.78 24.78 -21.26
N GLU A 388 22.96 24.20 -21.56
CA GLU A 388 23.57 24.18 -22.89
C GLU A 388 23.94 22.74 -23.22
N VAL A 389 23.39 22.21 -24.31
CA VAL A 389 23.61 20.84 -24.79
C VAL A 389 24.32 20.89 -26.11
N THR A 390 25.38 20.10 -26.24
CA THR A 390 26.12 19.88 -27.49
C THR A 390 26.03 18.43 -27.91
N TYR A 391 25.65 18.16 -29.14
CA TYR A 391 25.63 16.83 -29.74
C TYR A 391 26.03 16.86 -31.20
N MET A 392 26.45 15.72 -31.73
CA MET A 392 26.73 15.53 -33.17
C MET A 392 25.47 14.99 -33.84
N ASP A 393 25.09 15.54 -34.95
CA ASP A 393 23.98 15.14 -35.81
C ASP A 393 24.52 14.94 -37.23
N HIS A 394 24.63 13.68 -37.70
CA HIS A 394 25.21 13.33 -38.99
C HIS A 394 26.59 13.96 -39.26
N GLY A 395 27.43 14.06 -38.24
CA GLY A 395 28.77 14.64 -38.33
C GLY A 395 28.84 16.16 -38.18
N GLU A 396 27.69 16.83 -38.04
CA GLU A 396 27.61 18.26 -37.70
C GLU A 396 27.39 18.49 -36.23
N GLN A 397 28.15 19.42 -35.64
CA GLN A 397 27.95 19.78 -34.25
C GLN A 397 26.72 20.71 -34.11
N ARG A 398 25.79 20.32 -33.23
CA ARG A 398 24.63 21.10 -32.81
C ARG A 398 24.81 21.58 -31.40
N VAL A 399 24.46 22.83 -31.13
CA VAL A 399 24.49 23.44 -29.78
C VAL A 399 23.16 24.10 -29.53
N GLY A 400 22.47 23.65 -28.48
CA GLY A 400 21.24 24.27 -28.01
C GLY A 400 21.41 24.87 -26.62
N ARG A 401 20.80 26.04 -26.38
CA ARG A 401 20.81 26.70 -25.05
C ARG A 401 19.42 27.20 -24.75
N ALA A 402 18.95 26.96 -23.54
CA ALA A 402 17.64 27.41 -23.08
C ALA A 402 17.58 27.56 -21.55
N GLU A 403 16.59 28.33 -21.11
CA GLU A 403 16.16 28.47 -19.73
C GLU A 403 14.98 27.53 -19.47
N GLY A 404 14.77 27.11 -18.18
CA GLY A 404 13.65 26.25 -17.80
C GLY A 404 13.26 26.43 -16.34
N ASN A 405 12.13 25.83 -15.95
CA ASN A 405 11.61 25.87 -14.57
C ASN A 405 12.47 25.04 -13.58
N GLY A 406 13.40 24.25 -14.11
CA GLY A 406 14.36 23.45 -13.36
C GLY A 406 15.49 22.98 -14.28
N PRO A 407 16.60 22.40 -13.74
CA PRO A 407 17.73 21.96 -14.56
C PRO A 407 17.33 20.95 -15.65
N VAL A 408 16.41 20.05 -15.36
CA VAL A 408 15.90 19.06 -16.31
C VAL A 408 15.10 19.72 -17.43
N ASP A 409 14.16 20.60 -17.08
CA ASP A 409 13.35 21.34 -18.04
C ASP A 409 14.24 22.21 -18.95
N ALA A 410 15.21 22.92 -18.38
CA ALA A 410 16.19 23.69 -19.14
C ALA A 410 16.96 22.82 -20.16
N THR A 411 17.32 21.59 -19.78
CA THR A 411 18.02 20.65 -20.65
C THR A 411 17.12 20.20 -21.81
N PHE A 412 15.86 19.85 -21.55
CA PHE A 412 14.90 19.49 -22.60
C PHE A 412 14.65 20.66 -23.56
N GLN A 413 14.46 21.86 -23.05
CA GLN A 413 14.30 23.05 -23.85
C GLN A 413 15.55 23.37 -24.71
N ALA A 414 16.75 23.12 -24.15
CA ALA A 414 18.01 23.30 -24.89
C ALA A 414 18.13 22.30 -26.05
N ILE A 415 17.78 21.03 -25.84
CA ILE A 415 17.74 20.01 -26.91
C ILE A 415 16.70 20.43 -27.97
N GLU A 416 15.48 20.76 -27.56
CA GLU A 416 14.40 21.08 -28.48
C GLU A 416 14.69 22.36 -29.29
N SER A 417 15.43 23.32 -28.72
CA SER A 417 15.83 24.56 -29.42
C SER A 417 16.61 24.30 -30.72
N CYS A 418 17.36 23.21 -30.78
CA CYS A 418 18.14 22.84 -31.97
C CYS A 418 17.59 21.59 -32.70
N ALA A 419 17.01 20.62 -32.00
CA ALA A 419 16.40 19.46 -32.60
C ALA A 419 15.08 19.76 -33.33
N LYS A 420 14.28 20.71 -32.77
CA LYS A 420 12.96 21.13 -33.27
C LYS A 420 12.06 19.94 -33.59
N SER A 421 12.09 18.95 -32.69
CA SER A 421 11.38 17.69 -32.87
C SER A 421 9.87 17.80 -32.64
N GLY A 422 9.42 18.81 -31.88
CA GLY A 422 8.05 18.95 -31.40
C GLY A 422 7.71 17.84 -30.38
N ALA A 423 8.72 17.33 -29.68
CA ALA A 423 8.55 16.27 -28.71
C ALA A 423 7.86 16.77 -27.43
N GLU A 424 6.87 16.01 -26.98
CA GLU A 424 6.21 16.20 -25.69
C GLU A 424 6.78 15.20 -24.68
N LEU A 425 7.18 15.69 -23.49
CA LEU A 425 7.67 14.85 -22.40
C LEU A 425 6.51 14.20 -21.68
N LEU A 426 6.38 12.87 -21.81
CA LEU A 426 5.33 12.08 -21.16
C LEU A 426 5.73 11.56 -19.78
N LEU A 427 7.03 11.22 -19.62
CA LEU A 427 7.56 10.68 -18.36
C LEU A 427 9.03 11.05 -18.23
N PHE A 428 9.39 11.50 -17.02
CA PHE A 428 10.76 11.61 -16.56
C PHE A 428 10.84 10.96 -15.18
N SER A 429 11.66 9.94 -15.02
CA SER A 429 11.82 9.20 -13.76
C SER A 429 13.29 8.98 -13.47
N ILE A 430 13.68 9.21 -12.22
CA ILE A 430 15.01 8.91 -11.71
C ILE A 430 14.88 7.85 -10.63
N ASN A 431 15.59 6.73 -10.77
CA ASN A 431 15.65 5.67 -9.78
C ASN A 431 17.09 5.55 -9.26
N ALA A 432 17.27 5.60 -7.95
CA ALA A 432 18.56 5.30 -7.33
C ALA A 432 18.78 3.78 -7.28
N LEU A 433 19.83 3.29 -7.93
CA LEU A 433 20.19 1.87 -7.95
C LEU A 433 21.02 1.45 -6.73
N THR A 434 21.76 2.39 -6.12
CA THR A 434 22.60 2.14 -4.94
C THR A 434 22.37 3.21 -3.87
N LYS A 435 22.81 2.94 -2.62
CA LYS A 435 22.66 3.88 -1.50
C LYS A 435 23.94 4.70 -1.31
N GLY A 436 23.80 5.97 -0.90
CA GLY A 436 24.92 6.86 -0.53
C GLY A 436 25.05 8.07 -1.46
N ALA A 437 26.05 8.91 -1.17
CA ALA A 437 26.32 10.13 -1.94
C ALA A 437 26.84 9.86 -3.36
N GLU A 438 27.36 8.64 -3.60
CA GLU A 438 27.83 8.14 -4.89
C GLU A 438 26.85 7.12 -5.49
N ALA A 439 25.55 7.26 -5.20
CA ALA A 439 24.53 6.35 -5.69
C ALA A 439 24.47 6.39 -7.22
N GLN A 440 24.52 5.23 -7.85
CA GLN A 440 24.23 5.09 -9.27
C GLN A 440 22.75 5.37 -9.50
N GLY A 441 22.46 6.34 -10.38
CA GLY A 441 21.09 6.68 -10.78
C GLY A 441 20.78 6.17 -12.18
N GLU A 442 19.55 5.71 -12.37
CA GLU A 442 18.98 5.40 -13.68
C GLU A 442 17.91 6.44 -14.01
N VAL A 443 17.97 7.01 -15.20
CA VAL A 443 16.96 7.91 -15.74
C VAL A 443 16.18 7.21 -16.84
N THR A 444 14.86 7.29 -16.77
CA THR A 444 13.94 6.87 -17.83
C THR A 444 13.22 8.10 -18.36
N VAL A 445 13.25 8.30 -19.66
CA VAL A 445 12.57 9.39 -20.38
C VAL A 445 11.60 8.78 -21.40
N ARG A 446 10.36 9.30 -21.46
CA ARG A 446 9.40 8.98 -22.52
C ARG A 446 8.99 10.27 -23.22
N LEU A 447 9.09 10.28 -24.52
CA LEU A 447 8.71 11.40 -25.38
C LEU A 447 7.64 10.97 -26.38
N SER A 448 6.73 11.87 -26.71
CA SER A 448 5.78 11.70 -27.81
C SER A 448 6.13 12.65 -28.95
N VAL A 449 6.25 12.13 -30.16
CA VAL A 449 6.50 12.91 -31.37
C VAL A 449 5.54 12.45 -32.45
N GLY A 450 4.63 13.32 -32.90
CA GLY A 450 3.70 13.00 -33.97
C GLY A 450 2.82 11.76 -33.69
N GLY A 451 2.47 11.50 -32.42
CA GLY A 451 1.69 10.35 -31.99
C GLY A 451 2.51 9.06 -31.79
N ARG A 452 3.81 9.08 -32.02
CA ARG A 452 4.73 8.00 -31.67
C ARG A 452 5.36 8.27 -30.29
N VAL A 453 5.49 7.24 -29.49
CA VAL A 453 6.16 7.31 -28.19
C VAL A 453 7.52 6.65 -28.28
N VAL A 454 8.55 7.37 -27.86
CA VAL A 454 9.94 6.90 -27.79
C VAL A 454 10.42 6.89 -26.35
N ASN A 455 11.21 5.88 -25.99
CA ASN A 455 11.76 5.73 -24.65
C ASN A 455 13.29 5.82 -24.71
N GLY A 456 13.86 6.63 -23.81
CA GLY A 456 15.31 6.70 -23.57
C GLY A 456 15.64 6.31 -22.15
N ASN A 457 16.74 5.59 -21.94
CA ASN A 457 17.27 5.28 -20.62
C ASN A 457 18.74 5.66 -20.56
N GLY A 458 19.18 6.15 -19.42
CA GLY A 458 20.59 6.41 -19.13
C GLY A 458 20.93 6.05 -17.71
N SER A 459 22.14 5.56 -17.47
CA SER A 459 22.66 5.30 -16.12
C SER A 459 24.08 5.82 -15.99
N ASP A 460 24.39 6.45 -14.86
CA ASP A 460 25.74 6.97 -14.60
C ASP A 460 26.07 6.72 -13.11
N PRO A 461 27.31 6.27 -12.79
CA PRO A 461 27.76 6.06 -11.41
C PRO A 461 28.09 7.33 -10.64
N VAL A 462 27.98 8.52 -11.26
CA VAL A 462 28.32 9.80 -10.61
C VAL A 462 27.09 10.64 -10.38
N SER A 463 26.92 11.12 -9.18
CA SER A 463 25.86 11.98 -8.61
C SER A 463 24.81 12.56 -9.59
N TYR A 464 23.59 12.76 -9.11
CA TYR A 464 22.40 13.30 -9.83
C TYR A 464 22.62 14.48 -10.82
N THR A 465 23.77 15.13 -10.77
CA THR A 465 24.15 16.25 -11.65
C THR A 465 24.74 15.81 -13.00
N HIS A 466 25.06 14.53 -13.17
CA HIS A 466 25.73 14.00 -14.37
C HIS A 466 24.98 12.91 -15.13
N LEU A 467 23.69 12.68 -14.79
CA LEU A 467 22.89 11.70 -15.51
C LEU A 467 22.72 12.08 -16.99
N ARG A 468 23.37 11.30 -17.84
CA ARG A 468 23.28 11.42 -19.29
C ARG A 468 22.19 10.45 -19.77
N ALA A 469 21.16 10.95 -20.43
CA ALA A 469 20.28 10.11 -21.21
C ALA A 469 21.02 9.76 -22.52
N HIS A 470 21.45 8.53 -22.64
CA HIS A 470 21.93 8.01 -23.92
C HIS A 470 20.75 7.43 -24.69
N GLU A 471 20.47 8.02 -25.86
CA GLU A 471 19.62 7.62 -27.00
C GLU A 471 18.30 6.92 -26.72
#